data_71ebc9a1de3a1c24e12bd79b23817170
#
_entry.id   71ebc9a1de3a1c24e12bd79b23817170
#
_cell.length_a   1.000
_cell.length_b   1.000
_cell.length_c   1.000
_cell.angle_alpha   90.00
_cell.angle_beta   90.00
_cell.angle_gamma   90.00
#
_symmetry.space_group_name_H-M   'P 1'
#
loop_
_entity.id
_entity.type
_entity.pdbx_description
1 polymer ?
#
loop_
_entity_poly.entity_id
_entity_poly.type
_entity_poly.pdbx_seq_one_letter_code
_entity_poly.pdbx_strand_id
1 'polypeptide(L)'
;MDKHDEVSIAHMTMIQGIVTRLETNSFTLKAIAMTLAVAVLAFTGSVKNPNWVYPLSGCLPVIVFWIMDAKYLWLGRLFRRLFNAVRLHEVDAPFEMNIKPYIKDEQSVLRIALSWSVCWFYFSTIIAFAIVSCFFFTHGGS
;
A
#
# COMPACT_ATOMS: atom_id res chain seq x y z
N MET A 1 1.59 -27.04 -29.37
CA MET A 1 1.07 -26.41 -28.14
C MET A 1 -0.41 -26.72 -28.10
N ASP A 2 -0.87 -27.35 -27.05
CA ASP A 2 -2.27 -27.77 -26.96
C ASP A 2 -3.14 -26.52 -26.69
N LYS A 3 -4.37 -26.50 -27.21
CA LYS A 3 -5.32 -25.38 -27.04
C LYS A 3 -5.57 -25.05 -25.55
N HIS A 4 -5.45 -26.06 -24.68
CA HIS A 4 -5.50 -25.90 -23.23
C HIS A 4 -4.33 -25.09 -22.68
N ASP A 5 -3.12 -25.28 -23.20
CA ASP A 5 -1.92 -24.56 -22.78
C ASP A 5 -2.01 -23.08 -23.19
N GLU A 6 -2.53 -22.78 -24.38
CA GLU A 6 -2.71 -21.40 -24.84
C GLU A 6 -3.70 -20.61 -23.95
N VAL A 7 -4.81 -21.25 -23.57
CA VAL A 7 -5.80 -20.64 -22.67
C VAL A 7 -5.22 -20.40 -21.28
N SER A 8 -4.47 -21.36 -20.75
CA SER A 8 -3.80 -21.20 -19.43
C SER A 8 -2.76 -20.09 -19.46
N ILE A 9 -1.97 -19.97 -20.51
CA ILE A 9 -0.97 -18.89 -20.67
C ILE A 9 -1.66 -17.53 -20.76
N ALA A 10 -2.75 -17.42 -21.53
CA ALA A 10 -3.51 -16.17 -21.62
C ALA A 10 -4.10 -15.78 -20.26
N HIS A 11 -4.67 -16.73 -19.51
CA HIS A 11 -5.21 -16.51 -18.18
C HIS A 11 -4.13 -16.03 -17.20
N MET A 12 -2.99 -16.72 -17.15
CA MET A 12 -1.85 -16.32 -16.32
C MET A 12 -1.34 -14.92 -16.68
N THR A 13 -1.29 -14.57 -17.97
CA THR A 13 -0.87 -13.23 -18.43
C THR A 13 -1.84 -12.15 -17.93
N MET A 14 -3.15 -12.40 -17.94
CA MET A 14 -4.15 -11.47 -17.39
C MET A 14 -3.96 -11.27 -15.88
N ILE A 15 -3.74 -12.36 -15.13
CA ILE A 15 -3.50 -12.27 -13.68
C ILE A 15 -2.22 -11.49 -13.39
N GLN A 16 -1.12 -11.75 -14.12
CA GLN A 16 0.11 -10.98 -13.98
C GLN A 16 -0.09 -9.49 -14.26
N GLY A 17 -0.90 -9.14 -15.27
CA GLY A 17 -1.25 -7.75 -15.56
C GLY A 17 -1.96 -7.08 -14.37
N ILE A 18 -2.86 -7.79 -13.67
CA ILE A 18 -3.53 -7.27 -12.47
C ILE A 18 -2.52 -7.10 -11.34
N VAL A 19 -1.68 -8.11 -11.07
CA VAL A 19 -0.66 -8.04 -10.00
C VAL A 19 0.28 -6.86 -10.23
N THR A 20 0.77 -6.66 -11.44
CA THR A 20 1.65 -5.53 -11.80
C THR A 20 0.97 -4.19 -11.55
N ARG A 21 -0.30 -4.04 -11.90
CA ARG A 21 -1.07 -2.80 -11.61
C ARG A 21 -1.22 -2.56 -10.12
N LEU A 22 -1.48 -3.59 -9.33
CA LEU A 22 -1.61 -3.47 -7.87
C LEU A 22 -0.28 -3.06 -7.23
N GLU A 23 0.84 -3.61 -7.69
CA GLU A 23 2.18 -3.24 -7.24
C GLU A 23 2.54 -1.80 -7.63
N THR A 24 2.23 -1.39 -8.86
CA THR A 24 2.42 0.00 -9.32
C THR A 24 1.58 0.97 -8.50
N ASN A 25 0.32 0.62 -8.20
CA ASN A 25 -0.54 1.46 -7.35
C ASN A 25 0.02 1.58 -5.93
N SER A 26 0.52 0.49 -5.33
CA SER A 26 1.19 0.51 -4.03
C SER A 26 2.41 1.45 -4.04
N PHE A 27 3.25 1.38 -5.08
CA PHE A 27 4.39 2.29 -5.22
C PHE A 27 3.95 3.75 -5.40
N THR A 28 2.94 3.99 -6.21
CA THR A 28 2.37 5.34 -6.44
C THR A 28 1.83 5.94 -5.15
N LEU A 29 1.13 5.17 -4.31
CA LEU A 29 0.66 5.64 -3.01
C LEU A 29 1.81 6.08 -2.10
N LYS A 30 2.91 5.35 -2.07
CA LYS A 30 4.11 5.73 -1.30
C LYS A 30 4.71 7.04 -1.81
N ALA A 31 4.80 7.21 -3.14
CA ALA A 31 5.30 8.42 -3.75
C ALA A 31 4.42 9.64 -3.41
N ILE A 32 3.09 9.49 -3.51
CA ILE A 32 2.14 10.54 -3.13
C ILE A 32 2.23 10.86 -1.64
N ALA A 33 2.29 9.85 -0.78
CA ALA A 33 2.43 10.04 0.67
C ALA A 33 3.69 10.82 1.03
N MET A 34 4.82 10.50 0.38
CA MET A 34 6.09 11.22 0.59
C MET A 34 5.99 12.67 0.09
N THR A 35 5.45 12.90 -1.11
CA THR A 35 5.27 14.25 -1.66
C THR A 35 4.40 15.10 -0.74
N LEU A 36 3.29 14.55 -0.25
CA LEU A 36 2.40 15.23 0.67
C LEU A 36 3.07 15.51 2.01
N ALA A 37 3.85 14.57 2.54
CA ALA A 37 4.59 14.75 3.77
C ALA A 37 5.59 15.91 3.66
N VAL A 38 6.37 15.97 2.58
CA VAL A 38 7.29 17.07 2.31
C VAL A 38 6.55 18.39 2.17
N ALA A 39 5.41 18.42 1.47
CA ALA A 39 4.60 19.63 1.30
C ALA A 39 4.07 20.16 2.64
N VAL A 40 3.58 19.30 3.52
CA VAL A 40 3.10 19.69 4.87
C VAL A 40 4.24 20.23 5.73
N LEU A 41 5.41 19.61 5.70
CA LEU A 41 6.59 20.08 6.45
C LEU A 41 7.09 21.43 5.91
N ALA A 42 7.15 21.59 4.59
CA ALA A 42 7.54 22.85 3.96
C ALA A 42 6.56 23.99 4.29
N PHE A 43 5.25 23.69 4.24
CA PHE A 43 4.22 24.65 4.65
C PHE A 43 4.38 25.05 6.11
N THR A 44 4.56 24.07 7.00
CA THR A 44 4.78 24.35 8.44
C THR A 44 5.97 25.26 8.68
N GLY A 45 7.08 25.05 7.96
CA GLY A 45 8.29 25.88 8.07
C GLY A 45 8.14 27.29 7.46
N SER A 46 7.16 27.53 6.59
CA SER A 46 6.93 28.83 5.94
C SER A 46 5.99 29.76 6.72
N VAL A 47 5.25 29.24 7.69
CA VAL A 47 4.28 30.01 8.49
C VAL A 47 5.04 30.83 9.54
N LYS A 48 4.68 32.13 9.70
CA LYS A 48 5.33 33.03 10.67
C LYS A 48 5.15 32.60 12.12
N ASN A 49 4.02 32.00 12.47
CA ASN A 49 3.72 31.46 13.81
C ASN A 49 3.32 30.00 13.66
N PRO A 50 4.28 29.07 13.50
CA PRO A 50 3.98 27.67 13.33
C PRO A 50 3.40 27.07 14.60
N ASN A 51 2.29 26.33 14.47
CA ASN A 51 1.65 25.61 15.54
C ASN A 51 1.95 24.11 15.38
N TRP A 52 2.12 23.40 16.48
CA TRP A 52 2.32 21.95 16.54
C TRP A 52 1.24 21.14 15.84
N VAL A 53 0.04 21.70 15.69
CA VAL A 53 -1.09 21.06 14.99
C VAL A 53 -0.83 20.91 13.48
N TYR A 54 -0.07 21.80 12.86
CA TYR A 54 0.17 21.77 11.41
C TYR A 54 0.89 20.48 10.98
N PRO A 55 2.06 20.13 11.51
CA PRO A 55 2.71 18.88 11.13
C PRO A 55 1.89 17.65 11.56
N LEU A 56 1.19 17.71 12.69
CA LEU A 56 0.37 16.59 13.16
C LEU A 56 -0.79 16.28 12.21
N SER A 57 -1.37 17.30 11.57
CA SER A 57 -2.43 17.09 10.58
C SER A 57 -1.98 16.25 9.37
N GLY A 58 -0.71 16.26 9.06
CA GLY A 58 -0.10 15.44 8.01
C GLY A 58 -0.13 13.94 8.30
N CYS A 59 -0.28 13.53 9.57
CA CYS A 59 -0.38 12.11 9.92
C CYS A 59 -1.68 11.47 9.38
N LEU A 60 -2.77 12.22 9.28
CA LEU A 60 -4.07 11.71 8.81
C LEU A 60 -3.99 11.10 7.40
N PRO A 61 -3.59 11.84 6.35
CA PRO A 61 -3.47 11.26 5.02
C PRO A 61 -2.42 10.14 4.94
N VAL A 62 -1.34 10.22 5.70
CA VAL A 62 -0.32 9.17 5.75
C VAL A 62 -0.91 7.85 6.27
N ILE A 63 -1.75 7.88 7.31
CA ILE A 63 -2.44 6.70 7.83
C ILE A 63 -3.41 6.12 6.79
N VAL A 64 -4.16 6.97 6.09
CA VAL A 64 -5.07 6.52 5.02
C VAL A 64 -4.30 5.82 3.91
N PHE A 65 -3.20 6.40 3.42
CA PHE A 65 -2.35 5.78 2.41
C PHE A 65 -1.73 4.48 2.89
N TRP A 66 -1.33 4.39 4.16
CA TRP A 66 -0.82 3.16 4.76
C TRP A 66 -1.84 2.01 4.68
N ILE A 67 -3.09 2.27 5.05
CA ILE A 67 -4.16 1.26 4.98
C ILE A 67 -4.45 0.86 3.52
N MET A 68 -4.48 1.84 2.61
CA MET A 68 -4.70 1.58 1.18
C MET A 68 -3.57 0.74 0.57
N ASP A 69 -2.32 1.06 0.87
CA ASP A 69 -1.14 0.31 0.42
C ASP A 69 -1.18 -1.14 0.91
N ALA A 70 -1.48 -1.35 2.19
CA ALA A 70 -1.66 -2.70 2.75
C ALA A 70 -2.77 -3.49 2.03
N LYS A 71 -3.86 -2.83 1.64
CA LYS A 71 -4.94 -3.43 0.86
C LYS A 71 -4.52 -3.84 -0.55
N TYR A 72 -3.75 -2.99 -1.26
CA TYR A 72 -3.22 -3.34 -2.59
C TYR A 72 -2.27 -4.54 -2.51
N LEU A 73 -1.40 -4.58 -1.51
CA LEU A 73 -0.50 -5.71 -1.30
C LEU A 73 -1.27 -7.00 -0.95
N TRP A 74 -2.32 -6.90 -0.15
CA TRP A 74 -3.19 -8.03 0.17
C TRP A 74 -3.87 -8.59 -1.09
N LEU A 75 -4.45 -7.72 -1.92
CA LEU A 75 -5.03 -8.13 -3.20
C LEU A 75 -3.99 -8.77 -4.12
N GLY A 76 -2.80 -8.19 -4.21
CA GLY A 76 -1.71 -8.75 -5.00
C GLY A 76 -1.34 -10.18 -4.58
N ARG A 77 -1.34 -10.47 -3.25
CA ARG A 77 -1.08 -11.82 -2.73
C ARG A 77 -2.19 -12.79 -3.14
N LEU A 78 -3.45 -12.39 -3.07
CA LEU A 78 -4.59 -13.23 -3.49
C LEU A 78 -4.51 -13.57 -4.99
N PHE A 79 -4.21 -12.59 -5.84
CA PHE A 79 -4.05 -12.85 -7.26
C PHE A 79 -2.82 -13.72 -7.58
N ARG A 80 -1.75 -13.65 -6.80
CA ARG A 80 -0.61 -14.59 -6.93
C ARG A 80 -0.99 -16.01 -6.55
N ARG A 81 -1.88 -16.21 -5.57
CA ARG A 81 -2.42 -17.53 -5.24
C ARG A 81 -3.27 -18.08 -6.37
N LEU A 82 -4.16 -17.24 -6.94
CA LEU A 82 -4.94 -17.61 -8.13
C LEU A 82 -4.02 -17.99 -9.30
N PHE A 83 -2.95 -17.21 -9.55
CA PHE A 83 -1.95 -17.52 -10.57
C PHE A 83 -1.34 -18.92 -10.38
N ASN A 84 -0.96 -19.24 -9.13
CA ASN A 84 -0.40 -20.56 -8.82
C ASN A 84 -1.42 -21.70 -9.02
N ALA A 85 -2.68 -21.48 -8.66
CA ALA A 85 -3.74 -22.46 -8.88
C ALA A 85 -4.00 -22.70 -10.38
N VAL A 86 -4.01 -21.65 -11.21
CA VAL A 86 -4.11 -21.78 -12.67
C VAL A 86 -2.90 -22.53 -13.24
N ARG A 87 -1.68 -22.22 -12.77
CA ARG A 87 -0.46 -22.90 -13.19
C ARG A 87 -0.47 -24.41 -12.85
N LEU A 88 -1.10 -24.79 -11.74
CA LEU A 88 -1.21 -26.17 -11.29
C LEU A 88 -2.43 -26.90 -11.87
N HIS A 89 -3.18 -26.23 -12.77
CA HIS A 89 -4.44 -26.75 -13.35
C HIS A 89 -5.51 -27.10 -12.30
N GLU A 90 -5.54 -26.37 -11.18
CA GLU A 90 -6.54 -26.51 -10.11
C GLU A 90 -7.80 -25.68 -10.38
N VAL A 91 -7.82 -24.87 -11.43
CA VAL A 91 -8.95 -24.01 -11.82
C VAL A 91 -9.53 -24.52 -13.14
N ASP A 92 -10.74 -25.09 -13.07
CA ASP A 92 -11.41 -25.69 -14.24
C ASP A 92 -12.00 -24.66 -15.20
N ALA A 93 -12.40 -23.49 -14.69
CA ALA A 93 -13.03 -22.46 -15.50
C ALA A 93 -11.99 -21.51 -16.13
N PRO A 94 -11.89 -21.46 -17.48
CA PRO A 94 -10.97 -20.53 -18.15
C PRO A 94 -11.33 -19.08 -17.84
N PHE A 95 -10.31 -18.25 -17.57
CA PHE A 95 -10.43 -16.83 -17.24
C PHE A 95 -11.20 -16.50 -15.96
N GLU A 96 -11.38 -17.45 -15.06
CA GLU A 96 -11.97 -17.18 -13.76
C GLU A 96 -11.04 -16.29 -12.91
N MET A 97 -11.56 -15.14 -12.44
CA MET A 97 -10.85 -14.17 -11.59
C MET A 97 -11.36 -14.19 -10.14
N ASN A 98 -11.94 -15.32 -9.71
CA ASN A 98 -12.49 -15.45 -8.37
C ASN A 98 -11.40 -15.70 -7.32
N ILE A 99 -11.11 -14.69 -6.51
CA ILE A 99 -10.12 -14.77 -5.42
C ILE A 99 -10.74 -15.16 -4.07
N LYS A 100 -12.08 -15.27 -3.98
CA LYS A 100 -12.78 -15.55 -2.71
C LYS A 100 -12.31 -16.84 -2.01
N PRO A 101 -12.02 -17.95 -2.71
CA PRO A 101 -11.55 -19.17 -2.07
C PRO A 101 -10.24 -18.97 -1.28
N TYR A 102 -9.39 -18.05 -1.72
CA TYR A 102 -8.05 -17.83 -1.15
C TYR A 102 -8.03 -16.83 0.02
N ILE A 103 -9.15 -16.14 0.29
CA ILE A 103 -9.24 -15.11 1.35
C ILE A 103 -9.00 -15.72 2.74
N LYS A 104 -9.52 -16.93 2.99
CA LYS A 104 -9.42 -17.58 4.31
C LYS A 104 -7.99 -17.98 4.66
N ASP A 105 -7.18 -18.28 3.66
CA ASP A 105 -5.81 -18.76 3.83
C ASP A 105 -4.78 -17.62 3.77
N GLU A 106 -5.23 -16.40 3.46
CA GLU A 106 -4.34 -15.23 3.41
C GLU A 106 -4.32 -14.49 4.74
N GLN A 107 -3.17 -13.88 5.03
CA GLN A 107 -3.01 -13.05 6.21
C GLN A 107 -3.98 -11.85 6.18
N SER A 108 -4.44 -11.40 7.35
CA SER A 108 -5.28 -10.22 7.43
C SER A 108 -4.55 -8.97 6.91
N VAL A 109 -5.31 -8.01 6.37
CA VAL A 109 -4.78 -6.72 5.89
C VAL A 109 -3.97 -6.01 6.99
N LEU A 110 -4.40 -6.10 8.26
CA LEU A 110 -3.68 -5.51 9.40
C LEU A 110 -2.29 -6.14 9.59
N ARG A 111 -2.16 -7.46 9.44
CA ARG A 111 -0.86 -8.13 9.54
C ARG A 111 0.08 -7.71 8.41
N ILE A 112 -0.46 -7.46 7.22
CA ILE A 112 0.30 -6.95 6.08
C ILE A 112 0.71 -5.49 6.30
N ALA A 113 -0.18 -4.65 6.83
CA ALA A 113 0.13 -3.28 7.20
C ALA A 113 1.28 -3.19 8.22
N LEU A 114 1.33 -4.13 9.17
CA LEU A 114 2.39 -4.24 10.18
C LEU A 114 3.62 -5.03 9.69
N SER A 115 3.63 -5.50 8.44
CA SER A 115 4.81 -6.15 7.88
C SER A 115 5.97 -5.18 7.76
N TRP A 116 7.20 -5.69 7.93
CA TRP A 116 8.42 -4.90 7.89
C TRP A 116 8.48 -3.91 6.71
N SER A 117 8.18 -4.35 5.50
CA SER A 117 8.34 -3.54 4.29
C SER A 117 7.33 -2.39 4.18
N VAL A 118 6.15 -2.53 4.76
CA VAL A 118 5.09 -1.50 4.72
C VAL A 118 5.19 -0.59 5.94
N CYS A 119 5.29 -1.19 7.13
CA CYS A 119 5.32 -0.49 8.40
C CYS A 119 6.50 0.50 8.48
N TRP A 120 7.70 0.08 8.09
CA TRP A 120 8.90 0.91 8.23
C TRP A 120 8.79 2.24 7.45
N PHE A 121 8.24 2.21 6.25
CA PHE A 121 8.07 3.41 5.43
C PHE A 121 7.11 4.42 6.07
N TYR A 122 5.91 3.99 6.42
CA TYR A 122 4.89 4.89 6.97
C TYR A 122 5.19 5.31 8.41
N PHE A 123 5.76 4.40 9.21
CA PHE A 123 6.15 4.68 10.59
C PHE A 123 7.26 5.74 10.67
N SER A 124 8.29 5.66 9.81
CA SER A 124 9.33 6.69 9.75
C SER A 124 8.78 8.07 9.38
N THR A 125 7.79 8.12 8.48
CA THR A 125 7.12 9.36 8.10
C THR A 125 6.32 9.95 9.27
N ILE A 126 5.58 9.12 10.01
CA ILE A 126 4.82 9.54 11.20
C ILE A 126 5.77 10.03 12.30
N ILE A 127 6.89 9.35 12.52
CA ILE A 127 7.92 9.80 13.47
C ILE A 127 8.45 11.18 13.08
N ALA A 128 8.74 11.42 11.80
CA ALA A 128 9.20 12.72 11.34
C ALA A 128 8.19 13.84 11.68
N PHE A 129 6.90 13.60 11.43
CA PHE A 129 5.85 14.54 11.82
C PHE A 129 5.78 14.76 13.33
N ALA A 130 5.90 13.69 14.12
CA ALA A 130 5.88 13.77 15.59
C ALA A 130 7.06 14.57 16.14
N ILE A 131 8.27 14.39 15.60
CA ILE A 131 9.46 15.15 15.99
C ILE A 131 9.26 16.64 15.70
N VAL A 132 8.81 17.00 14.50
CA VAL A 132 8.58 18.40 14.11
C VAL A 132 7.47 19.02 14.95
N SER A 133 6.39 18.28 15.22
CA SER A 133 5.29 18.73 16.08
C SER A 133 5.76 18.98 17.52
N CYS A 134 6.57 18.09 18.07
CA CYS A 134 7.15 18.23 19.41
C CYS A 134 8.08 19.44 19.49
N PHE A 135 8.87 19.68 18.46
CA PHE A 135 9.74 20.86 18.37
C PHE A 135 8.93 22.15 18.45
N PHE A 136 7.85 22.28 17.70
CA PHE A 136 6.99 23.47 17.74
C PHE A 136 6.16 23.58 19.02
N PHE A 137 5.82 22.47 19.64
CA PHE A 137 5.16 22.47 20.95
C PHE A 137 6.08 23.03 22.05
N THR A 138 7.37 22.68 22.03
CA THR A 138 8.33 23.10 23.04
C THR A 138 8.86 24.52 22.81
N HIS A 139 8.96 25.00 21.57
CA HIS A 139 9.55 26.29 21.23
C HIS A 139 8.53 27.34 20.74
N GLY A 140 7.30 26.97 20.49
CA GLY A 140 6.24 27.87 20.01
C GLY A 140 5.47 28.58 21.11
N GLY A 141 5.85 28.44 22.38
CA GLY A 141 5.21 29.04 23.55
C GLY A 141 5.90 30.28 24.11
N SER A 142 6.84 30.88 23.34
CA SER A 142 7.54 32.11 23.74
C SER A 142 7.24 33.28 22.85
#